data_435f83403de402fb3b7dc22023bf47c4
#
_entry.id   435f83403de402fb3b7dc22023bf47c4
#
_cell.length_a   1.000
_cell.length_b   1.000
_cell.length_c   1.000
_cell.angle_alpha   90.00
_cell.angle_beta   90.00
_cell.angle_gamma   90.00
#
_symmetry.space_group_name_H-M   'P 1'
#
loop_
_entity.id
_entity.type
_entity.pdbx_description
1 polymer ?
#
loop_
_entity_poly.entity_id
_entity_poly.type
_entity_poly.pdbx_seq_one_letter_code
_entity_poly.pdbx_strand_id
1 'polypeptide(L)'
;MKKLLSAFGIMLLASVSGFAQEKPGNIASLEFQTIKGGMVKQYEDGRKQKAAWHKQQKDALPLMVWQTVSGDDTGTYTVGRLGQHWADFDKPSVPEQADLDEFTKVMGPYVQSVVTRYYEFLPKDSKPPDSATPSKYSEIITYRVRPGKNQDFRSAMTRTTEAIEKTKWPVHYFWYALTNGGHAGTYVLVIPHANWADFEEKPDMKPFEQMLKDAFGPAEADSITKRFDSSIESETSAIVQFRPDLSYLPNQ
;
A
#
# COMPACT_ATOMS: atom_id res chain seq x y z
N MET A 1 -39.90 -66.71 -1.95
CA MET A 1 -40.75 -65.57 -2.24
C MET A 1 -40.35 -64.35 -1.38
N LYS A 2 -39.48 -63.52 -1.80
CA LYS A 2 -39.26 -62.16 -1.28
C LYS A 2 -38.53 -61.39 -2.35
N LYS A 3 -39.17 -60.36 -2.90
CA LYS A 3 -38.65 -59.47 -3.93
C LYS A 3 -37.68 -58.50 -3.29
N LEU A 4 -36.41 -58.44 -3.77
CA LEU A 4 -35.49 -57.36 -3.50
C LEU A 4 -35.62 -56.30 -4.60
N LEU A 5 -36.09 -55.12 -4.21
CA LEU A 5 -36.02 -53.91 -5.03
C LEU A 5 -34.63 -53.29 -4.82
N SER A 6 -33.87 -53.24 -5.89
CA SER A 6 -32.60 -52.51 -5.95
C SER A 6 -32.87 -51.05 -6.28
N ALA A 7 -32.64 -50.15 -5.33
CA ALA A 7 -32.67 -48.71 -5.56
C ALA A 7 -31.31 -48.22 -6.04
N PHE A 8 -31.26 -47.84 -7.31
CA PHE A 8 -30.08 -47.18 -7.92
C PHE A 8 -30.10 -45.72 -7.51
N GLY A 9 -29.29 -45.37 -6.50
CA GLY A 9 -29.05 -43.98 -6.10
C GLY A 9 -28.09 -43.33 -7.07
N ILE A 10 -28.58 -42.39 -7.88
CA ILE A 10 -27.75 -41.52 -8.71
C ILE A 10 -27.11 -40.47 -7.78
N MET A 11 -25.82 -40.65 -7.52
CA MET A 11 -24.98 -39.68 -6.78
C MET A 11 -24.62 -38.52 -7.73
N LEU A 12 -25.36 -37.42 -7.64
CA LEU A 12 -25.04 -36.18 -8.32
C LEU A 12 -23.76 -35.59 -7.68
N LEU A 13 -22.62 -35.83 -8.29
CA LEU A 13 -21.36 -35.10 -7.98
C LEU A 13 -21.52 -33.65 -8.45
N ALA A 14 -21.98 -32.77 -7.54
CA ALA A 14 -21.86 -31.35 -7.71
C ALA A 14 -20.37 -31.02 -7.65
N SER A 15 -19.75 -30.88 -8.83
CA SER A 15 -18.43 -30.24 -8.96
C SER A 15 -18.56 -28.79 -8.52
N VAL A 16 -18.28 -28.53 -7.25
CA VAL A 16 -17.99 -27.19 -6.78
C VAL A 16 -16.69 -26.77 -7.45
N SER A 17 -16.81 -26.06 -8.57
CA SER A 17 -15.71 -25.32 -9.16
C SER A 17 -15.28 -24.29 -8.14
N GLY A 18 -14.33 -24.64 -7.27
CA GLY A 18 -13.66 -23.69 -6.42
C GLY A 18 -12.99 -22.68 -7.35
N PHE A 19 -13.56 -21.49 -7.47
CA PHE A 19 -12.83 -20.34 -7.98
C PHE A 19 -11.65 -20.18 -7.05
N ALA A 20 -10.47 -20.62 -7.48
CA ALA A 20 -9.23 -20.30 -6.83
C ALA A 20 -9.18 -18.76 -6.81
N GLN A 21 -9.29 -18.18 -5.64
CA GLN A 21 -9.15 -16.73 -5.48
C GLN A 21 -7.73 -16.41 -5.97
N GLU A 22 -7.64 -15.72 -7.11
CA GLU A 22 -6.35 -15.30 -7.65
C GLU A 22 -5.56 -14.58 -6.57
N LYS A 23 -4.27 -14.90 -6.45
CA LYS A 23 -3.41 -14.20 -5.48
C LYS A 23 -3.43 -12.72 -5.81
N PRO A 24 -3.52 -11.84 -4.80
CA PRO A 24 -3.42 -10.40 -5.05
C PRO A 24 -2.17 -10.07 -5.86
N GLY A 25 -2.30 -9.17 -6.82
CA GLY A 25 -1.17 -8.61 -7.54
C GLY A 25 -0.28 -7.78 -6.61
N ASN A 26 0.82 -7.29 -7.14
CA ASN A 26 1.78 -6.49 -6.38
C ASN A 26 1.82 -5.01 -6.83
N ILE A 27 0.90 -4.59 -7.69
CA ILE A 27 0.86 -3.21 -8.17
C ILE A 27 -0.09 -2.36 -7.32
N ALA A 28 0.41 -1.20 -6.92
CA ALA A 28 -0.36 -0.12 -6.33
C ALA A 28 -0.48 1.03 -7.34
N SER A 29 -1.70 1.44 -7.70
CA SER A 29 -1.95 2.65 -8.46
C SER A 29 -2.40 3.75 -7.51
N LEU A 30 -1.64 4.84 -7.44
CA LEU A 30 -1.87 5.94 -6.52
C LEU A 30 -1.97 7.27 -7.27
N GLU A 31 -3.00 8.02 -6.96
CA GLU A 31 -3.19 9.41 -7.38
C GLU A 31 -2.89 10.33 -6.22
N PHE A 32 -2.02 11.28 -6.44
CA PHE A 32 -1.69 12.36 -5.51
C PHE A 32 -2.47 13.60 -5.94
N GLN A 33 -3.44 13.99 -5.14
CA GLN A 33 -4.40 15.05 -5.46
C GLN A 33 -4.14 16.28 -4.59
N THR A 34 -3.77 17.39 -5.24
CA THR A 34 -3.64 18.70 -4.58
C THR A 34 -4.97 19.43 -4.68
N ILE A 35 -5.44 19.97 -3.58
CA ILE A 35 -6.73 20.64 -3.48
C ILE A 35 -6.55 22.15 -3.59
N LYS A 36 -7.45 22.83 -4.31
CA LYS A 36 -7.46 24.29 -4.40
C LYS A 36 -7.66 24.92 -3.02
N GLY A 37 -6.95 26.00 -2.74
CA GLY A 37 -7.02 26.69 -1.47
C GLY A 37 -8.46 27.01 -1.05
N GLY A 38 -8.81 26.67 0.19
CA GLY A 38 -10.16 26.88 0.76
C GLY A 38 -11.23 25.88 0.32
N MET A 39 -10.91 24.89 -0.54
CA MET A 39 -11.90 23.95 -1.13
C MET A 39 -11.88 22.56 -0.50
N VAL A 40 -11.19 22.37 0.62
CA VAL A 40 -11.05 21.05 1.27
C VAL A 40 -12.40 20.42 1.60
N LYS A 41 -13.32 21.21 2.20
CA LYS A 41 -14.64 20.70 2.56
C LYS A 41 -15.43 20.22 1.33
N GLN A 42 -15.45 21.01 0.27
CA GLN A 42 -16.16 20.68 -0.97
C GLN A 42 -15.55 19.44 -1.64
N TYR A 43 -14.21 19.33 -1.64
CA TYR A 43 -13.53 18.15 -2.13
C TYR A 43 -13.91 16.90 -1.31
N GLU A 44 -13.87 16.97 0.04
CA GLU A 44 -14.25 15.83 0.88
C GLU A 44 -15.72 15.43 0.72
N ASP A 45 -16.63 16.39 0.57
CA ASP A 45 -18.04 16.11 0.27
C ASP A 45 -18.18 15.41 -1.11
N GLY A 46 -17.40 15.84 -2.11
CA GLY A 46 -17.33 15.18 -3.41
C GLY A 46 -16.75 13.77 -3.34
N ARG A 47 -15.72 13.55 -2.50
CA ARG A 47 -15.14 12.21 -2.25
C ARG A 47 -16.17 11.24 -1.68
N LYS A 48 -16.98 11.68 -0.72
CA LYS A 48 -18.09 10.88 -0.16
C LYS A 48 -19.12 10.50 -1.23
N GLN A 49 -19.45 11.45 -2.12
CA GLN A 49 -20.34 11.18 -3.26
C GLN A 49 -19.71 10.16 -4.22
N LYS A 50 -18.40 10.30 -4.52
CA LYS A 50 -17.67 9.37 -5.37
C LYS A 50 -17.61 7.96 -4.77
N ALA A 51 -17.38 7.83 -3.46
CA ALA A 51 -17.42 6.55 -2.76
C ALA A 51 -18.81 5.89 -2.83
N ALA A 52 -19.89 6.68 -2.66
CA ALA A 52 -21.26 6.20 -2.83
C ALA A 52 -21.55 5.76 -4.27
N TRP A 53 -21.00 6.47 -5.26
CA TRP A 53 -21.12 6.09 -6.66
C TRP A 53 -20.44 4.74 -6.94
N HIS A 54 -19.19 4.50 -6.46
CA HIS A 54 -18.53 3.19 -6.58
C HIS A 54 -19.37 2.06 -5.96
N LYS A 55 -20.02 2.33 -4.81
CA LYS A 55 -20.94 1.37 -4.18
C LYS A 55 -22.15 1.06 -5.09
N GLN A 56 -22.73 2.08 -5.74
CA GLN A 56 -23.85 1.88 -6.70
C GLN A 56 -23.43 1.09 -7.94
N GLN A 57 -22.19 1.31 -8.42
CA GLN A 57 -21.60 0.57 -9.54
C GLN A 57 -21.20 -0.86 -9.16
N LYS A 58 -21.28 -1.25 -7.88
CA LYS A 58 -20.81 -2.54 -7.36
C LYS A 58 -19.34 -2.79 -7.72
N ASP A 59 -18.51 -1.74 -7.61
CA ASP A 59 -17.09 -1.83 -7.87
C ASP A 59 -16.47 -2.95 -7.03
N ALA A 60 -15.76 -3.88 -7.66
CA ALA A 60 -15.19 -5.04 -6.98
C ALA A 60 -13.93 -4.68 -6.17
N LEU A 61 -13.29 -3.55 -6.49
CA LEU A 61 -12.00 -3.16 -5.91
C LEU A 61 -12.15 -2.01 -4.93
N PRO A 62 -11.50 -2.09 -3.76
CA PRO A 62 -11.46 -0.96 -2.81
C PRO A 62 -10.76 0.25 -3.43
N LEU A 63 -11.22 1.43 -3.08
CA LEU A 63 -10.57 2.70 -3.39
C LEU A 63 -10.27 3.41 -2.08
N MET A 64 -9.01 3.37 -1.66
CA MET A 64 -8.55 3.88 -0.37
C MET A 64 -8.09 5.32 -0.48
N VAL A 65 -8.29 6.07 0.60
CA VAL A 65 -7.91 7.49 0.68
C VAL A 65 -7.08 7.75 1.92
N TRP A 66 -5.96 8.41 1.73
CA TRP A 66 -5.12 8.94 2.81
C TRP A 66 -4.97 10.45 2.64
N GLN A 67 -4.89 11.15 3.74
CA GLN A 67 -4.60 12.59 3.80
C GLN A 67 -3.19 12.80 4.36
N THR A 68 -2.37 13.57 3.68
CA THR A 68 -1.05 13.96 4.19
C THR A 68 -1.24 14.99 5.32
N VAL A 69 -0.78 14.65 6.53
CA VAL A 69 -0.94 15.48 7.74
C VAL A 69 0.38 16.10 8.21
N SER A 70 1.52 15.64 7.66
CA SER A 70 2.85 16.21 7.92
C SER A 70 3.75 16.02 6.70
N GLY A 71 4.72 16.88 6.50
CA GLY A 71 5.66 16.90 5.37
C GLY A 71 5.33 18.00 4.37
N ASP A 72 6.12 18.07 3.28
CA ASP A 72 6.03 19.14 2.28
C ASP A 72 4.68 19.18 1.55
N ASP A 73 4.04 18.01 1.40
CA ASP A 73 2.76 17.85 0.72
C ASP A 73 1.55 17.88 1.68
N THR A 74 1.68 18.51 2.86
CA THR A 74 0.60 18.59 3.86
C THR A 74 -0.67 19.16 3.26
N GLY A 75 -1.81 18.49 3.51
CA GLY A 75 -3.12 18.85 2.99
C GLY A 75 -3.47 18.23 1.65
N THR A 76 -2.55 17.48 1.01
CA THR A 76 -2.85 16.67 -0.17
C THR A 76 -3.54 15.35 0.21
N TYR A 77 -4.18 14.74 -0.77
CA TYR A 77 -4.81 13.43 -0.62
C TYR A 77 -4.17 12.42 -1.57
N THR A 78 -3.86 11.25 -1.06
CA THR A 78 -3.48 10.08 -1.86
C THR A 78 -4.70 9.18 -1.99
N VAL A 79 -5.06 8.86 -3.22
CA VAL A 79 -6.22 8.01 -3.54
C VAL A 79 -5.71 6.84 -4.37
N GLY A 80 -6.08 5.62 -4.02
CA GLY A 80 -5.58 4.51 -4.83
C GLY A 80 -6.08 3.13 -4.48
N ARG A 81 -5.64 2.20 -5.31
CA ARG A 81 -5.90 0.77 -5.23
C ARG A 81 -4.58 0.03 -5.02
N LEU A 82 -4.60 -0.95 -4.15
CA LEU A 82 -3.46 -1.81 -3.87
C LEU A 82 -3.75 -3.24 -4.35
N GLY A 83 -2.71 -4.01 -4.62
CA GLY A 83 -2.84 -5.43 -4.91
C GLY A 83 -3.38 -5.74 -6.31
N GLN A 84 -3.17 -4.87 -7.29
CA GLN A 84 -3.55 -5.06 -8.68
C GLN A 84 -2.47 -5.82 -9.47
N HIS A 85 -2.88 -6.50 -10.55
CA HIS A 85 -2.01 -6.94 -11.63
C HIS A 85 -1.99 -5.90 -12.75
N TRP A 86 -0.94 -5.84 -13.56
CA TRP A 86 -0.94 -4.96 -14.74
C TRP A 86 -2.10 -5.26 -15.69
N ALA A 87 -2.52 -6.52 -15.80
CA ALA A 87 -3.64 -6.93 -16.65
C ALA A 87 -5.01 -6.39 -16.17
N ASP A 88 -5.12 -5.97 -14.90
CA ASP A 88 -6.37 -5.41 -14.37
C ASP A 88 -6.67 -4.03 -14.98
N PHE A 89 -5.63 -3.32 -15.44
CA PHE A 89 -5.78 -2.02 -16.09
C PHE A 89 -6.40 -2.12 -17.50
N ASP A 90 -6.33 -3.29 -18.14
CA ASP A 90 -7.01 -3.55 -19.41
C ASP A 90 -8.51 -3.85 -19.21
N LYS A 91 -8.93 -4.15 -17.98
CA LYS A 91 -10.30 -4.54 -17.60
C LYS A 91 -10.72 -3.85 -16.31
N PRO A 92 -10.93 -2.53 -16.35
CA PRO A 92 -11.32 -1.78 -15.16
C PRO A 92 -12.63 -2.29 -14.57
N SER A 93 -12.73 -2.30 -13.24
CA SER A 93 -13.90 -2.81 -12.50
C SER A 93 -15.16 -1.96 -12.67
N VAL A 94 -14.99 -0.72 -13.12
CA VAL A 94 -16.06 0.21 -13.54
C VAL A 94 -15.67 0.86 -14.86
N PRO A 95 -16.64 1.29 -15.72
CA PRO A 95 -16.32 1.95 -16.98
C PRO A 95 -15.51 3.23 -16.76
N GLU A 96 -14.32 3.33 -17.36
CA GLU A 96 -13.38 4.45 -17.15
C GLU A 96 -14.01 5.82 -17.44
N GLN A 97 -14.76 5.94 -18.54
CA GLN A 97 -15.39 7.21 -18.91
C GLN A 97 -16.43 7.64 -17.86
N ALA A 98 -17.22 6.70 -17.34
CA ALA A 98 -18.22 6.99 -16.31
C ALA A 98 -17.55 7.37 -14.97
N ASP A 99 -16.40 6.74 -14.65
CA ASP A 99 -15.59 7.08 -13.49
C ASP A 99 -15.01 8.48 -13.57
N LEU A 100 -14.49 8.85 -14.76
CA LEU A 100 -13.94 10.18 -15.04
C LEU A 100 -15.03 11.26 -15.04
N ASP A 101 -16.19 10.98 -15.61
CA ASP A 101 -17.32 11.90 -15.65
C ASP A 101 -17.82 12.22 -14.23
N GLU A 102 -17.96 11.19 -13.38
CA GLU A 102 -18.35 11.40 -12.00
C GLU A 102 -17.26 12.15 -11.20
N PHE A 103 -15.97 11.83 -11.39
CA PHE A 103 -14.87 12.60 -10.81
C PHE A 103 -14.96 14.08 -11.21
N THR A 104 -15.10 14.34 -12.49
CA THR A 104 -15.15 15.71 -13.05
C THR A 104 -16.32 16.49 -12.46
N LYS A 105 -17.47 15.85 -12.30
CA LYS A 105 -18.69 16.44 -11.75
C LYS A 105 -18.56 16.79 -10.27
N VAL A 106 -18.10 15.84 -9.44
CA VAL A 106 -18.20 15.98 -7.97
C VAL A 106 -16.92 16.48 -7.29
N MET A 107 -15.75 16.35 -7.95
CA MET A 107 -14.45 16.75 -7.36
C MET A 107 -13.63 17.67 -8.27
N GLY A 108 -13.71 17.53 -9.59
CA GLY A 108 -12.91 18.27 -10.56
C GLY A 108 -12.83 19.79 -10.29
N PRO A 109 -13.93 20.48 -9.93
CA PRO A 109 -13.89 21.91 -9.61
C PRO A 109 -12.97 22.29 -8.45
N TYR A 110 -12.70 21.36 -7.53
CA TYR A 110 -11.98 21.58 -6.27
C TYR A 110 -10.53 21.08 -6.31
N VAL A 111 -10.18 20.24 -7.29
CA VAL A 111 -8.84 19.70 -7.47
C VAL A 111 -7.98 20.67 -8.28
N GLN A 112 -6.77 20.95 -7.81
CA GLN A 112 -5.79 21.77 -8.52
C GLN A 112 -4.95 20.93 -9.46
N SER A 113 -4.48 19.76 -9.00
CA SER A 113 -3.67 18.85 -9.81
C SER A 113 -3.82 17.41 -9.34
N VAL A 114 -3.61 16.48 -10.26
CA VAL A 114 -3.54 15.04 -10.01
C VAL A 114 -2.24 14.52 -10.62
N VAL A 115 -1.48 13.74 -9.86
CA VAL A 115 -0.30 13.02 -10.35
C VAL A 115 -0.49 11.55 -10.07
N THR A 116 -0.51 10.72 -11.11
CA THR A 116 -0.64 9.27 -10.98
C THR A 116 0.73 8.62 -10.95
N ARG A 117 0.93 7.69 -10.02
CA ARG A 117 2.13 6.88 -9.89
C ARG A 117 1.78 5.42 -9.68
N TYR A 118 2.61 4.54 -10.22
CA TYR A 118 2.49 3.10 -10.04
C TYR A 118 3.69 2.59 -9.24
N TYR A 119 3.40 1.78 -8.24
CA TYR A 119 4.40 1.19 -7.37
C TYR A 119 4.27 -0.32 -7.37
N GLU A 120 5.39 -0.99 -7.29
CA GLU A 120 5.45 -2.43 -7.05
C GLU A 120 5.68 -2.68 -5.56
N PHE A 121 4.79 -3.42 -4.92
CA PHE A 121 4.98 -3.94 -3.57
C PHE A 121 6.09 -5.00 -3.57
N LEU A 122 7.00 -4.94 -2.60
CA LEU A 122 8.14 -5.84 -2.46
C LEU A 122 7.92 -6.78 -1.27
N PRO A 123 7.18 -7.89 -1.44
CA PRO A 123 6.77 -8.75 -0.33
C PRO A 123 7.94 -9.44 0.38
N LYS A 124 9.04 -9.72 -0.34
CA LYS A 124 10.24 -10.36 0.24
C LYS A 124 11.04 -9.44 1.15
N ASP A 125 10.89 -8.15 0.96
CA ASP A 125 11.60 -7.11 1.70
C ASP A 125 10.67 -6.38 2.69
N SER A 126 9.47 -6.89 2.90
CA SER A 126 8.43 -6.30 3.76
C SER A 126 8.02 -7.25 4.87
N LYS A 127 7.55 -6.67 5.98
CA LYS A 127 6.95 -7.40 7.10
C LYS A 127 5.61 -6.78 7.46
N PRO A 128 4.55 -7.06 6.67
CA PRO A 128 3.22 -6.49 6.91
C PRO A 128 2.64 -6.97 8.25
N PRO A 129 1.76 -6.17 8.90
CA PRO A 129 0.97 -6.66 10.02
C PRO A 129 -0.06 -7.71 9.55
N ASP A 130 -0.54 -8.52 10.48
CA ASP A 130 -1.56 -9.55 10.19
C ASP A 130 -2.93 -8.95 9.82
N SER A 131 -3.17 -7.68 10.17
CA SER A 131 -4.42 -6.97 9.86
C SER A 131 -4.47 -6.51 8.42
N ALA A 132 -5.56 -6.84 7.72
CA ALA A 132 -5.84 -6.33 6.38
C ALA A 132 -6.36 -4.87 6.37
N THR A 133 -6.77 -4.34 7.53
CA THR A 133 -7.26 -2.95 7.64
C THR A 133 -6.08 -1.99 7.73
N PRO A 134 -6.02 -0.93 6.91
CA PRO A 134 -4.99 0.08 7.02
C PRO A 134 -4.94 0.69 8.42
N SER A 135 -3.75 0.93 8.94
CA SER A 135 -3.55 1.64 10.20
C SER A 135 -4.02 3.08 10.08
N LYS A 136 -4.40 3.67 11.22
CA LYS A 136 -4.92 5.05 11.25
C LYS A 136 -3.92 6.06 10.70
N TYR A 137 -2.64 5.87 11.01
CA TYR A 137 -1.54 6.67 10.47
C TYR A 137 -0.51 5.77 9.82
N SER A 138 0.23 6.32 8.88
CA SER A 138 1.44 5.70 8.34
C SER A 138 2.52 6.77 8.17
N GLU A 139 3.72 6.44 8.60
CA GLU A 139 4.90 7.19 8.20
C GLU A 139 5.34 6.70 6.83
N ILE A 140 5.57 7.64 5.93
CA ILE A 140 5.99 7.42 4.55
C ILE A 140 7.40 7.98 4.40
N ILE A 141 8.38 7.11 4.21
CA ILE A 141 9.76 7.54 3.95
C ILE A 141 10.07 7.22 2.50
N THR A 142 10.39 8.25 1.74
CA THR A 142 10.73 8.12 0.32
C THR A 142 12.22 8.30 0.12
N TYR A 143 12.85 7.27 -0.40
CA TYR A 143 14.27 7.24 -0.75
C TYR A 143 14.44 7.39 -2.25
N ARG A 144 15.34 8.30 -2.65
CA ARG A 144 15.87 8.37 -4.01
C ARG A 144 17.26 7.78 -4.02
N VAL A 145 17.45 6.72 -4.78
CA VAL A 145 18.71 5.99 -4.87
C VAL A 145 19.59 6.61 -5.96
N ARG A 146 20.87 6.79 -5.67
CA ARG A 146 21.87 7.30 -6.61
C ARG A 146 21.96 6.42 -7.86
N PRO A 147 22.16 7.01 -9.05
CA PRO A 147 22.42 6.24 -10.26
C PRO A 147 23.56 5.21 -10.06
N GLY A 148 23.32 3.97 -10.48
CA GLY A 148 24.27 2.86 -10.32
C GLY A 148 24.31 2.21 -8.94
N LYS A 149 23.58 2.72 -7.93
CA LYS A 149 23.58 2.22 -6.56
C LYS A 149 22.36 1.37 -6.19
N ASN A 150 21.49 1.09 -7.15
CA ASN A 150 20.25 0.35 -6.91
C ASN A 150 20.49 -1.06 -6.32
N GLN A 151 21.54 -1.76 -6.76
CA GLN A 151 21.88 -3.07 -6.22
C GLN A 151 22.37 -3.00 -4.77
N ASP A 152 23.20 -1.99 -4.44
CA ASP A 152 23.69 -1.76 -3.07
C ASP A 152 22.52 -1.48 -2.13
N PHE A 153 21.60 -0.59 -2.52
CA PHE A 153 20.38 -0.26 -1.77
C PHE A 153 19.52 -1.50 -1.53
N ARG A 154 19.18 -2.24 -2.59
CA ARG A 154 18.35 -3.44 -2.47
C ARG A 154 19.00 -4.52 -1.63
N SER A 155 20.32 -4.74 -1.78
CA SER A 155 21.05 -5.69 -0.95
C SER A 155 20.98 -5.32 0.53
N ALA A 156 21.18 -4.03 0.87
CA ALA A 156 21.08 -3.57 2.25
C ALA A 156 19.64 -3.72 2.80
N MET A 157 18.63 -3.39 2.01
CA MET A 157 17.21 -3.55 2.36
C MET A 157 16.88 -5.03 2.66
N THR A 158 17.25 -5.97 1.78
CA THR A 158 17.01 -7.41 1.98
C THR A 158 17.75 -7.92 3.23
N ARG A 159 19.01 -7.51 3.43
CA ARG A 159 19.76 -7.90 4.64
C ARG A 159 19.14 -7.35 5.91
N THR A 160 18.59 -6.14 5.87
CA THR A 160 17.84 -5.56 7.00
C THR A 160 16.60 -6.40 7.33
N THR A 161 15.83 -6.80 6.32
CA THR A 161 14.66 -7.67 6.51
C THR A 161 15.06 -9.02 7.12
N GLU A 162 16.13 -9.64 6.63
CA GLU A 162 16.66 -10.89 7.21
C GLU A 162 17.09 -10.71 8.69
N ALA A 163 17.68 -9.56 9.04
CA ALA A 163 18.05 -9.26 10.43
C ALA A 163 16.81 -9.12 11.33
N ILE A 164 15.79 -8.42 10.86
CA ILE A 164 14.52 -8.24 11.56
C ILE A 164 13.84 -9.60 11.83
N GLU A 165 13.83 -10.48 10.82
CA GLU A 165 13.26 -11.82 10.96
C GLU A 165 14.08 -12.68 11.96
N LYS A 166 15.41 -12.69 11.80
CA LYS A 166 16.33 -13.48 12.65
C LYS A 166 16.26 -13.07 14.12
N THR A 167 16.15 -11.78 14.40
CA THR A 167 16.08 -11.24 15.75
C THR A 167 14.67 -11.14 16.30
N LYS A 168 13.65 -11.41 15.46
CA LYS A 168 12.22 -11.20 15.76
C LYS A 168 11.95 -9.78 16.22
N TRP A 169 12.63 -8.80 15.61
CA TRP A 169 12.44 -7.40 15.96
C TRP A 169 10.98 -6.98 15.74
N PRO A 170 10.32 -6.32 16.71
CA PRO A 170 8.86 -6.19 16.74
C PRO A 170 8.38 -4.99 15.91
N VAL A 171 8.65 -5.01 14.61
CA VAL A 171 8.24 -3.94 13.65
C VAL A 171 7.43 -4.52 12.51
N HIS A 172 6.56 -3.69 11.94
CA HIS A 172 5.83 -3.96 10.71
C HIS A 172 6.10 -2.84 9.72
N TYR A 173 6.25 -3.18 8.45
CA TYR A 173 6.51 -2.21 7.40
C TYR A 173 6.26 -2.81 6.02
N PHE A 174 6.14 -1.92 5.03
CA PHE A 174 5.96 -2.27 3.64
C PHE A 174 7.01 -1.53 2.80
N TRP A 175 7.63 -2.23 1.88
CA TRP A 175 8.46 -1.63 0.86
C TRP A 175 7.77 -1.63 -0.49
N TYR A 176 7.87 -0.50 -1.16
CA TYR A 176 7.41 -0.31 -2.52
C TYR A 176 8.53 0.26 -3.38
N ALA A 177 8.60 -0.16 -4.66
CA ALA A 177 9.46 0.44 -5.67
C ALA A 177 8.59 1.20 -6.67
N LEU A 178 8.94 2.43 -7.00
CA LEU A 178 8.27 3.17 -8.06
C LEU A 178 8.57 2.53 -9.41
N THR A 179 7.52 2.15 -10.14
CA THR A 179 7.65 1.56 -11.48
C THR A 179 7.40 2.59 -12.58
N ASN A 180 6.48 3.53 -12.36
CA ASN A 180 6.13 4.56 -13.33
C ASN A 180 5.56 5.82 -12.66
N GLY A 181 5.64 6.97 -13.33
CA GLY A 181 5.06 8.24 -12.88
C GLY A 181 5.96 9.12 -12.01
N GLY A 182 7.27 8.85 -11.95
CA GLY A 182 8.21 9.66 -11.18
C GLY A 182 9.68 9.36 -11.48
N HIS A 183 10.56 9.68 -10.53
CA HIS A 183 12.00 9.48 -10.70
C HIS A 183 12.37 7.99 -10.56
N ALA A 184 13.13 7.47 -11.51
CA ALA A 184 13.70 6.12 -11.42
C ALA A 184 14.57 5.98 -10.15
N GLY A 185 14.58 4.77 -9.56
CA GLY A 185 15.31 4.49 -8.32
C GLY A 185 14.63 5.07 -7.07
N THR A 186 13.34 5.37 -7.14
CA THR A 186 12.55 5.77 -5.97
C THR A 186 11.99 4.53 -5.26
N TYR A 187 12.24 4.45 -3.96
CA TYR A 187 11.66 3.45 -3.05
C TYR A 187 10.89 4.13 -1.94
N VAL A 188 9.84 3.48 -1.48
CA VAL A 188 8.97 3.99 -0.42
C VAL A 188 8.88 2.96 0.69
N LEU A 189 9.26 3.35 1.89
CA LEU A 189 9.03 2.61 3.12
C LEU A 189 7.78 3.16 3.80
N VAL A 190 6.83 2.30 4.10
CA VAL A 190 5.59 2.63 4.81
C VAL A 190 5.60 1.94 6.16
N ILE A 191 5.55 2.71 7.25
CA ILE A 191 5.52 2.21 8.62
C ILE A 191 4.14 2.51 9.22
N PRO A 192 3.34 1.47 9.55
CA PRO A 192 2.01 1.65 10.10
C PRO A 192 2.04 2.04 11.58
N HIS A 193 1.15 2.97 11.99
CA HIS A 193 0.96 3.43 13.37
C HIS A 193 -0.54 3.46 13.71
N ALA A 194 -0.93 2.90 14.85
CA ALA A 194 -2.33 2.88 15.27
C ALA A 194 -2.78 4.26 15.80
N ASN A 195 -1.86 5.02 16.40
CA ASN A 195 -2.12 6.33 17.01
C ASN A 195 -0.81 7.15 17.10
N TRP A 196 -0.90 8.39 17.59
CA TRP A 196 0.26 9.27 17.72
C TRP A 196 1.30 8.79 18.74
N ALA A 197 0.89 8.05 19.79
CA ALA A 197 1.84 7.54 20.77
C ALA A 197 2.76 6.44 20.19
N ASP A 198 2.38 5.81 19.07
CA ASP A 198 3.23 4.84 18.39
C ASP A 198 4.47 5.45 17.71
N PHE A 199 4.52 6.78 17.57
CA PHE A 199 5.70 7.52 17.09
C PHE A 199 6.72 7.80 18.20
N GLU A 200 6.36 7.57 19.47
CA GLU A 200 7.29 7.71 20.57
C GLU A 200 8.32 6.57 20.58
N GLU A 201 9.55 6.89 21.03
CA GLU A 201 10.56 5.87 21.25
C GLU A 201 10.04 4.83 22.27
N LYS A 202 10.23 3.57 21.95
CA LYS A 202 9.86 2.45 22.83
C LYS A 202 11.10 2.04 23.64
N PRO A 203 11.18 2.38 24.94
CA PRO A 203 12.38 2.15 25.76
C PRO A 203 12.86 0.68 25.76
N ASP A 204 11.91 -0.24 25.64
CA ASP A 204 12.20 -1.70 25.64
C ASP A 204 12.58 -2.23 24.25
N MET A 205 12.49 -1.42 23.21
CA MET A 205 12.87 -1.84 21.87
C MET A 205 14.36 -1.58 21.65
N LYS A 206 15.08 -2.63 21.26
CA LYS A 206 16.50 -2.51 20.91
C LYS A 206 16.68 -1.49 19.77
N PRO A 207 17.73 -0.64 19.82
CA PRO A 207 18.08 0.23 18.70
C PRO A 207 18.31 -0.56 17.40
N PHE A 208 17.98 0.03 16.27
CA PHE A 208 18.13 -0.58 14.94
C PHE A 208 19.56 -1.12 14.70
N GLU A 209 20.57 -0.32 15.02
CA GLU A 209 21.97 -0.70 14.86
C GLU A 209 22.32 -1.93 15.73
N GLN A 210 21.81 -1.99 16.97
CA GLN A 210 22.04 -3.14 17.85
C GLN A 210 21.35 -4.40 17.31
N MET A 211 20.16 -4.27 16.72
CA MET A 211 19.46 -5.37 16.06
C MET A 211 20.28 -5.96 14.90
N LEU A 212 20.88 -5.11 14.05
CA LEU A 212 21.78 -5.56 12.99
C LEU A 212 23.01 -6.29 13.51
N LYS A 213 23.64 -5.75 14.59
CA LYS A 213 24.79 -6.38 15.25
C LYS A 213 24.45 -7.73 15.87
N ASP A 214 23.28 -7.84 16.49
CA ASP A 214 22.80 -9.11 17.06
C ASP A 214 22.53 -10.16 15.96
N ALA A 215 22.07 -9.72 14.79
CA ALA A 215 21.80 -10.62 13.67
C ALA A 215 23.05 -11.15 12.98
N PHE A 216 24.04 -10.29 12.74
CA PHE A 216 25.15 -10.58 11.82
C PHE A 216 26.54 -10.27 12.38
N GLY A 217 26.64 -9.70 13.57
CA GLY A 217 27.88 -9.18 14.13
C GLY A 217 28.23 -7.77 13.61
N PRO A 218 29.18 -7.09 14.30
CA PRO A 218 29.44 -5.68 14.07
C PRO A 218 29.95 -5.35 12.64
N ALA A 219 30.86 -6.15 12.10
CA ALA A 219 31.44 -5.88 10.78
C ALA A 219 30.41 -5.92 9.63
N GLU A 220 29.49 -6.89 9.64
CA GLU A 220 28.44 -6.96 8.63
C GLU A 220 27.36 -5.89 8.87
N ALA A 221 27.02 -5.59 10.14
CA ALA A 221 26.11 -4.50 10.48
C ALA A 221 26.59 -3.17 9.90
N ASP A 222 27.87 -2.82 10.13
CA ASP A 222 28.51 -1.61 9.58
C ASP A 222 28.52 -1.61 8.05
N SER A 223 28.74 -2.77 7.42
CA SER A 223 28.70 -2.93 5.97
C SER A 223 27.30 -2.68 5.40
N ILE A 224 26.24 -3.18 6.05
CA ILE A 224 24.85 -2.97 5.64
C ILE A 224 24.50 -1.50 5.73
N THR A 225 24.75 -0.86 6.87
CA THR A 225 24.48 0.57 7.09
C THR A 225 25.22 1.42 6.07
N LYS A 226 26.52 1.19 5.87
CA LYS A 226 27.35 1.94 4.90
C LYS A 226 26.84 1.80 3.46
N ARG A 227 26.43 0.59 3.06
CA ARG A 227 25.83 0.36 1.73
C ARG A 227 24.53 1.12 1.56
N PHE A 228 23.66 1.08 2.58
CA PHE A 228 22.39 1.80 2.58
C PHE A 228 22.64 3.30 2.43
N ASP A 229 23.38 3.91 3.36
CA ASP A 229 23.62 5.35 3.40
C ASP A 229 24.32 5.87 2.14
N SER A 230 25.34 5.17 1.66
CA SER A 230 26.08 5.58 0.45
C SER A 230 25.26 5.46 -0.83
N SER A 231 24.18 4.71 -0.81
CA SER A 231 23.30 4.53 -1.97
C SER A 231 22.21 5.59 -2.08
N ILE A 232 21.90 6.32 -1.01
CA ILE A 232 20.82 7.31 -0.96
C ILE A 232 21.30 8.65 -1.51
N GLU A 233 20.56 9.21 -2.47
CA GLU A 233 20.73 10.57 -2.98
C GLU A 233 19.96 11.58 -2.13
N SER A 234 18.71 11.26 -1.81
CA SER A 234 17.84 12.06 -0.95
C SER A 234 16.81 11.19 -0.24
N GLU A 235 16.36 11.69 0.90
CA GLU A 235 15.31 11.11 1.72
C GLU A 235 14.31 12.20 2.08
N THR A 236 13.02 11.87 2.04
CA THR A 236 11.94 12.72 2.56
C THR A 236 10.98 11.87 3.38
N SER A 237 10.35 12.48 4.38
CA SER A 237 9.34 11.81 5.19
C SER A 237 8.04 12.60 5.25
N ALA A 238 6.95 11.87 5.40
CA ALA A 238 5.62 12.42 5.58
C ALA A 238 4.79 11.51 6.51
N ILE A 239 3.78 12.06 7.15
CA ILE A 239 2.78 11.27 7.86
C ILE A 239 1.47 11.40 7.10
N VAL A 240 0.85 10.26 6.81
CA VAL A 240 -0.48 10.20 6.21
C VAL A 240 -1.48 9.60 7.19
N GLN A 241 -2.71 10.12 7.16
CA GLN A 241 -3.84 9.59 7.90
C GLN A 241 -4.78 8.85 6.95
N PHE A 242 -5.12 7.61 7.25
CA PHE A 242 -6.15 6.88 6.53
C PHE A 242 -7.52 7.52 6.79
N ARG A 243 -8.28 7.74 5.71
CA ARG A 243 -9.60 8.39 5.72
C ARG A 243 -10.68 7.39 5.27
N PRO A 244 -11.13 6.48 6.16
CA PRO A 244 -12.17 5.51 5.83
C PRO A 244 -13.49 6.19 5.43
N ASP A 245 -13.77 7.37 5.97
CA ASP A 245 -14.94 8.19 5.65
C ASP A 245 -14.97 8.74 4.21
N LEU A 246 -13.81 8.77 3.54
CA LEU A 246 -13.64 9.19 2.14
C LEU A 246 -13.34 8.02 1.20
N SER A 247 -13.10 6.84 1.75
CA SER A 247 -12.75 5.62 1.02
C SER A 247 -13.98 4.84 0.58
N TYR A 248 -13.84 4.06 -0.48
CA TYR A 248 -14.79 3.02 -0.84
C TYR A 248 -14.19 1.66 -0.48
N LEU A 249 -14.88 0.92 0.39
CA LEU A 249 -14.48 -0.42 0.83
C LEU A 249 -15.67 -1.37 0.57
N PRO A 250 -15.56 -2.29 -0.41
CA PRO A 250 -16.73 -3.05 -0.91
C PRO A 250 -17.42 -3.92 0.12
N ASN A 251 -16.74 -4.29 1.21
CA ASN A 251 -17.25 -5.19 2.25
C ASN A 251 -17.63 -4.46 3.56
N GLN A 252 -17.80 -3.15 3.52
CA GLN A 252 -18.20 -2.33 4.67
C GLN A 252 -19.53 -1.63 4.46
#